data_1c327a28d96a21ecef41021e46bdbe7d
#
_entry.id   1c327a28d96a21ecef41021e46bdbe7d
#
_cell.length_a   1.000
_cell.length_b   1.000
_cell.length_c   1.000
_cell.angle_alpha   90.00
_cell.angle_beta   90.00
_cell.angle_gamma   90.00
#
_symmetry.space_group_name_H-M   'P 1'
#
loop_
_entity.id
_entity.type
_entity.pdbx_description
1 polymer ?
#
loop_
_entity_poly.entity_id
_entity_poly.type
_entity_poly.pdbx_seq_one_letter_code
_entity_poly.pdbx_strand_id
1 'polypeptide(L)'
;MKVVIDTNVFISSFFGGNPRKIIDLWKKEKMTLCLSKDVLDEYIDVLQRVGLEDENEIEELLSLFAKGFNILFTTKTPKIRAVKDDPDDDKFTECAVALKAEVIITGDKVLKAVGEYMGIKILTPQQFLKTYKIH
;
A
#
# COMPACT_ATOMS: atom_id res chain seq x y z
N MET A 1 -10.81 2.67 8.32
CA MET A 1 -9.78 1.62 8.35
C MET A 1 -8.51 2.16 7.71
N LYS A 2 -7.37 1.91 8.32
CA LYS A 2 -6.05 2.33 7.84
C LYS A 2 -5.33 1.15 7.21
N VAL A 3 -4.84 1.32 5.98
CA VAL A 3 -4.17 0.26 5.23
C VAL A 3 -2.84 0.72 4.67
N VAL A 4 -1.91 -0.22 4.52
CA VAL A 4 -0.67 -0.06 3.76
C VAL A 4 -0.81 -0.93 2.51
N ILE A 5 -0.44 -0.38 1.36
CA ILE A 5 -0.49 -1.10 0.08
C ILE A 5 0.93 -1.26 -0.43
N ASP A 6 1.36 -2.49 -0.74
CA ASP A 6 2.69 -2.69 -1.27
C ASP A 6 2.80 -2.10 -2.69
N THR A 7 4.03 -1.84 -3.12
CA THR A 7 4.29 -1.15 -4.38
C THR A 7 3.72 -1.91 -5.57
N ASN A 8 3.83 -3.23 -5.61
CA ASN A 8 3.35 -4.01 -6.74
C ASN A 8 1.83 -3.97 -6.87
N VAL A 9 1.11 -4.00 -5.75
CA VAL A 9 -0.35 -3.84 -5.76
C VAL A 9 -0.73 -2.44 -6.22
N PHE A 10 -0.03 -1.43 -5.72
CA PHE A 10 -0.25 -0.05 -6.13
C PHE A 10 -0.08 0.14 -7.65
N ILE A 11 1.02 -0.37 -8.20
CA ILE A 11 1.30 -0.29 -9.65
C ILE A 11 0.27 -1.10 -10.43
N SER A 12 -0.09 -2.31 -9.96
CA SER A 12 -1.07 -3.15 -10.63
C SER A 12 -2.45 -2.50 -10.72
N SER A 13 -2.77 -1.55 -9.83
CA SER A 13 -4.05 -0.84 -9.87
C SER A 13 -4.26 -0.06 -11.17
N PHE A 14 -3.20 0.32 -11.85
CA PHE A 14 -3.30 1.00 -13.15
C PHE A 14 -3.78 0.08 -14.27
N PHE A 15 -3.69 -1.23 -14.06
CA PHE A 15 -4.08 -2.23 -15.05
C PHE A 15 -5.45 -2.86 -14.76
N GLY A 16 -6.14 -2.42 -13.70
CA GLY A 16 -7.47 -2.90 -13.36
C GLY A 16 -7.48 -4.04 -12.33
N GLY A 17 -8.57 -4.80 -12.30
CA GLY A 17 -8.73 -5.94 -11.41
C GLY A 17 -8.91 -5.57 -9.93
N ASN A 18 -8.62 -6.52 -9.05
CA ASN A 18 -8.76 -6.30 -7.61
C ASN A 18 -7.90 -5.16 -7.06
N PRO A 19 -6.64 -4.97 -7.52
CA PRO A 19 -5.87 -3.81 -7.09
C PRO A 19 -6.56 -2.47 -7.37
N ARG A 20 -7.18 -2.32 -8.54
CA ARG A 20 -7.92 -1.09 -8.86
C ARG A 20 -9.12 -0.89 -7.94
N LYS A 21 -9.83 -1.95 -7.61
CA LYS A 21 -10.96 -1.87 -6.69
C LYS A 21 -10.53 -1.34 -5.32
N ILE A 22 -9.35 -1.71 -4.87
CA ILE A 22 -8.80 -1.23 -3.60
C ILE A 22 -8.46 0.26 -3.68
N ILE A 23 -7.81 0.70 -4.75
CA ILE A 23 -7.51 2.12 -4.94
C ILE A 23 -8.80 2.93 -5.05
N ASP A 24 -9.84 2.40 -5.70
CA ASP A 24 -11.13 3.07 -5.78
C ASP A 24 -11.78 3.24 -4.40
N LEU A 25 -11.63 2.25 -3.51
CA LEU A 25 -12.11 2.38 -2.13
C LEU A 25 -11.43 3.54 -1.40
N TRP A 26 -10.13 3.69 -1.59
CA TRP A 26 -9.39 4.82 -1.02
C TRP A 26 -9.89 6.16 -1.60
N LYS A 27 -10.08 6.24 -2.92
CA LYS A 27 -10.60 7.44 -3.56
C LYS A 27 -12.01 7.81 -3.09
N LYS A 28 -12.80 6.81 -2.70
CA LYS A 28 -14.16 6.99 -2.16
C LYS A 28 -14.19 7.18 -0.65
N GLU A 29 -13.03 7.35 -0.03
CA GLU A 29 -12.89 7.56 1.42
C GLU A 29 -13.41 6.40 2.27
N LYS A 30 -13.41 5.18 1.71
CA LYS A 30 -13.80 3.97 2.45
C LYS A 30 -12.67 3.41 3.29
N MET A 31 -11.44 3.82 3.01
CA MET A 31 -10.26 3.47 3.78
C MET A 31 -9.21 4.57 3.64
N THR A 32 -8.32 4.66 4.63
CA THR A 32 -7.23 5.64 4.66
C THR A 32 -5.93 4.97 4.26
N LEU A 33 -5.19 5.57 3.33
CA LEU A 33 -3.90 5.08 2.89
C LEU A 33 -2.80 5.55 3.83
N CYS A 34 -2.00 4.62 4.33
CA CYS A 34 -0.84 4.93 5.18
C CYS A 34 0.42 4.89 4.34
N LEU A 35 1.22 5.95 4.41
CA LEU A 35 2.46 6.08 3.68
C LEU A 35 3.59 6.53 4.62
N SER A 36 4.74 5.85 4.53
CA SER A 36 5.99 6.39 5.04
C SER A 36 6.75 7.04 3.90
N LYS A 37 7.78 7.82 4.23
CA LYS A 37 8.66 8.38 3.21
C LYS A 37 9.26 7.28 2.34
N ASP A 38 9.71 6.18 2.93
CA ASP A 38 10.33 5.07 2.21
C ASP A 38 9.34 4.39 1.24
N VAL A 39 8.10 4.20 1.68
CA VAL A 39 7.07 3.60 0.82
C VAL A 39 6.72 4.55 -0.34
N LEU A 40 6.55 5.82 -0.05
CA LEU A 40 6.24 6.82 -1.08
C LEU A 40 7.37 6.95 -2.11
N ASP A 41 8.62 6.98 -1.64
CA ASP A 41 9.78 7.04 -2.53
C ASP A 41 9.82 5.84 -3.46
N GLU A 42 9.49 4.64 -2.97
CA GLU A 42 9.45 3.44 -3.80
C GLU A 42 8.31 3.50 -4.82
N TYR A 43 7.13 3.98 -4.43
CA TYR A 43 6.02 4.16 -5.36
C TYR A 43 6.44 5.07 -6.53
N ILE A 44 7.05 6.21 -6.24
CA ILE A 44 7.46 7.18 -7.26
C ILE A 44 8.55 6.59 -8.15
N ASP A 45 9.54 5.94 -7.56
CA ASP A 45 10.64 5.31 -8.30
C ASP A 45 10.12 4.26 -9.29
N VAL A 46 9.21 3.39 -8.85
CA VAL A 46 8.67 2.34 -9.71
C VAL A 46 7.75 2.94 -10.78
N LEU A 47 6.95 3.96 -10.47
CA LEU A 47 6.14 4.65 -11.47
C LEU A 47 6.99 5.21 -12.61
N GLN A 48 8.14 5.80 -12.27
CA GLN A 48 9.06 6.35 -13.29
C GLN A 48 9.69 5.26 -14.15
N ARG A 49 9.97 4.09 -13.56
CA ARG A 49 10.62 2.98 -14.28
C ARG A 49 9.67 2.19 -15.17
N VAL A 50 8.43 2.05 -14.77
CA VAL A 50 7.47 1.19 -15.49
C VAL A 50 6.98 1.82 -16.78
N GLY A 51 7.00 3.15 -16.89
CA GLY A 51 6.61 3.83 -18.13
C GLY A 51 5.14 3.60 -18.48
N LEU A 52 4.25 3.85 -17.53
CA LEU A 52 2.82 3.68 -17.75
C LEU A 52 2.30 4.62 -18.83
N GLU A 53 1.39 4.13 -19.67
CA GLU A 53 0.89 4.87 -20.82
C GLU A 53 -0.15 5.94 -20.45
N ASP A 54 -0.94 5.74 -19.42
CA ASP A 54 -2.00 6.66 -19.02
C ASP A 54 -1.45 7.76 -18.12
N GLU A 55 -0.92 8.82 -18.74
CA GLU A 55 -0.38 9.96 -18.01
C GLU A 55 -1.45 10.70 -17.20
N ASN A 56 -2.69 10.74 -17.67
CA ASN A 56 -3.77 11.43 -16.96
C ASN A 56 -4.09 10.74 -15.63
N GLU A 57 -4.11 9.42 -15.63
CA GLU A 57 -4.36 8.65 -14.41
C GLU A 57 -3.22 8.83 -13.40
N ILE A 58 -1.97 8.86 -13.89
CA ILE A 58 -0.81 9.10 -13.04
C ILE A 58 -0.87 10.50 -12.44
N GLU A 59 -1.17 11.52 -13.27
CA GLU A 59 -1.27 12.90 -12.79
C GLU A 59 -2.37 13.07 -11.75
N GLU A 60 -3.53 12.45 -11.95
CA GLU A 60 -4.61 12.45 -10.98
C GLU A 60 -4.14 11.90 -9.63
N LEU A 61 -3.47 10.75 -9.66
CA LEU A 61 -2.99 10.08 -8.46
C LEU A 61 -1.94 10.92 -7.74
N LEU A 62 -0.96 11.46 -8.47
CA LEU A 62 0.06 12.32 -7.89
C LEU A 62 -0.54 13.61 -7.31
N SER A 63 -1.58 14.14 -7.93
CA SER A 63 -2.32 15.29 -7.41
C SER A 63 -2.99 14.96 -6.06
N LEU A 64 -3.61 13.78 -5.94
CA LEU A 64 -4.20 13.33 -4.68
C LEU A 64 -3.13 13.18 -3.60
N PHE A 65 -1.97 12.64 -3.94
CA PHE A 65 -0.85 12.53 -3.01
C PHE A 65 -0.35 13.90 -2.56
N ALA A 66 -0.19 14.83 -3.49
CA ALA A 66 0.28 16.18 -3.17
C ALA A 66 -0.68 16.94 -2.24
N LYS A 67 -1.97 16.68 -2.37
CA LYS A 67 -2.99 17.28 -1.50
C LYS A 67 -3.14 16.54 -0.17
N GLY A 68 -2.49 15.41 0.00
CA GLY A 68 -2.66 14.57 1.19
C GLY A 68 -4.05 13.97 1.31
N PHE A 69 -4.71 13.73 0.18
CA PHE A 69 -6.08 13.24 0.17
C PHE A 69 -6.19 11.88 0.85
N ASN A 70 -6.90 11.84 1.96
CA ASN A 70 -7.20 10.62 2.73
C ASN A 70 -5.94 9.79 3.00
N ILE A 71 -4.83 10.47 3.35
CA ILE A 71 -3.53 9.87 3.59
C ILE A 71 -3.03 10.21 4.99
N LEU A 72 -2.48 9.21 5.67
CA LEU A 72 -1.64 9.41 6.85
C LEU A 72 -0.19 9.22 6.43
N PHE A 73 0.67 10.17 6.77
CA PHE A 73 2.06 10.16 6.33
C PHE A 73 3.02 10.31 7.51
N THR A 74 4.16 9.61 7.45
CA THR A 74 5.23 9.76 8.43
C THR A 74 6.59 9.67 7.78
N THR A 75 7.56 10.43 8.32
CA THR A 75 8.97 10.32 7.95
C THR A 75 9.73 9.43 8.93
N LYS A 76 9.10 9.04 10.04
CA LYS A 76 9.74 8.28 11.12
C LYS A 76 9.10 6.91 11.26
N THR A 77 9.88 5.87 11.06
CA THR A 77 9.43 4.49 11.24
C THR A 77 10.41 3.73 12.13
N PRO A 78 9.91 2.76 12.91
CA PRO A 78 10.81 1.87 13.66
C PRO A 78 11.54 0.94 12.69
N LYS A 79 12.69 0.44 13.08
CA LYS A 79 13.38 -0.60 12.30
C LYS A 79 12.84 -1.96 12.69
N ILE A 80 12.28 -2.67 11.73
CA ILE A 80 11.65 -3.97 11.93
C ILE A 80 12.26 -4.97 10.97
N ARG A 81 12.44 -6.21 11.43
CA ARG A 81 12.95 -7.31 10.61
C ARG A 81 11.96 -8.47 10.61
N ALA A 82 10.74 -8.20 10.12
CA ALA A 82 9.71 -9.21 9.98
C ALA A 82 9.97 -10.13 8.79
N VAL A 83 10.61 -9.61 7.73
CA VAL A 83 10.95 -10.35 6.52
C VAL A 83 12.46 -10.56 6.50
N LYS A 84 12.91 -11.76 6.90
CA LYS A 84 14.35 -12.05 7.07
C LYS A 84 15.11 -12.10 5.75
N ASP A 85 14.45 -12.59 4.70
CA ASP A 85 15.09 -12.83 3.40
C ASP A 85 15.03 -11.64 2.46
N ASP A 86 14.18 -10.65 2.76
CA ASP A 86 14.02 -9.45 1.96
C ASP A 86 13.78 -8.24 2.86
N PRO A 87 14.87 -7.60 3.33
CA PRO A 87 14.77 -6.42 4.20
C PRO A 87 14.02 -5.25 3.57
N ASP A 88 13.98 -5.15 2.24
CA ASP A 88 13.27 -4.07 1.55
C ASP A 88 11.76 -4.15 1.79
N ASP A 89 11.20 -5.34 1.99
CA ASP A 89 9.77 -5.50 2.28
C ASP A 89 9.41 -5.05 3.69
N ASP A 90 10.37 -4.94 4.60
CA ASP A 90 10.11 -4.47 5.95
C ASP A 90 9.63 -3.03 6.00
N LYS A 91 9.87 -2.23 4.96
CA LYS A 91 9.38 -0.84 4.91
C LYS A 91 7.85 -0.77 5.03
N PHE A 92 7.13 -1.76 4.49
CA PHE A 92 5.66 -1.79 4.58
C PHE A 92 5.20 -2.10 6.00
N THR A 93 5.85 -3.06 6.65
CA THR A 93 5.59 -3.40 8.05
C THR A 93 5.94 -2.24 8.97
N GLU A 94 7.08 -1.59 8.74
CA GLU A 94 7.50 -0.41 9.50
C GLU A 94 6.50 0.73 9.38
N CYS A 95 5.99 0.96 8.17
CA CYS A 95 4.96 1.97 7.91
C CYS A 95 3.67 1.63 8.68
N ALA A 96 3.23 0.38 8.60
CA ALA A 96 2.01 -0.06 9.26
C ALA A 96 2.09 0.06 10.78
N VAL A 97 3.24 -0.28 11.37
CA VAL A 97 3.44 -0.13 12.81
C VAL A 97 3.43 1.34 13.21
N ALA A 98 4.17 2.18 12.48
CA ALA A 98 4.30 3.60 12.79
C ALA A 98 2.95 4.31 12.76
N LEU A 99 2.09 4.00 11.81
CA LEU A 99 0.81 4.66 11.61
C LEU A 99 -0.37 3.88 12.16
N LYS A 100 -0.12 2.75 12.79
CA LYS A 100 -1.13 1.87 13.39
C LYS A 100 -2.16 1.41 12.35
N ALA A 101 -1.66 0.99 11.19
CA ALA A 101 -2.50 0.41 10.15
C ALA A 101 -3.04 -0.95 10.61
N GLU A 102 -4.20 -1.30 10.10
CA GLU A 102 -4.85 -2.58 10.44
C GLU A 102 -4.46 -3.70 9.49
N VAL A 103 -4.12 -3.34 8.24
CA VAL A 103 -3.88 -4.32 7.17
C VAL A 103 -2.75 -3.85 6.27
N ILE A 104 -1.93 -4.80 5.82
CA ILE A 104 -1.01 -4.62 4.70
C ILE A 104 -1.56 -5.43 3.54
N ILE A 105 -1.77 -4.80 2.39
CA ILE A 105 -2.28 -5.46 1.20
C ILE A 105 -1.12 -5.73 0.26
N THR A 106 -0.85 -7.00 -0.02
CA THR A 106 0.31 -7.43 -0.80
C THR A 106 0.03 -8.70 -1.59
N GLY A 107 0.69 -8.84 -2.74
CA GLY A 107 0.74 -10.09 -3.48
C GLY A 107 2.07 -10.84 -3.30
N ASP A 108 3.00 -10.25 -2.57
CA ASP A 108 4.33 -10.84 -2.37
C ASP A 108 4.26 -12.07 -1.46
N LYS A 109 4.82 -13.19 -1.93
CA LYS A 109 4.76 -14.47 -1.21
C LYS A 109 5.53 -14.44 0.10
N VAL A 110 6.66 -13.75 0.13
CA VAL A 110 7.52 -13.70 1.32
C VAL A 110 6.83 -12.89 2.42
N LEU A 111 6.29 -11.74 2.07
CA LEU A 111 5.55 -10.90 3.03
C LEU A 111 4.26 -11.60 3.49
N LYS A 112 3.54 -12.23 2.58
CA LYS A 112 2.33 -13.01 2.91
C LYS A 112 2.62 -14.17 3.86
N ALA A 113 3.80 -14.78 3.77
CA ALA A 113 4.17 -15.89 4.64
C ALA A 113 4.24 -15.48 6.11
N VAL A 114 4.45 -14.19 6.39
CA VAL A 114 4.39 -13.66 7.75
C VAL A 114 2.96 -13.77 8.31
N GLY A 115 1.93 -13.54 7.47
CA GLY A 115 0.51 -13.70 7.81
C GLY A 115 -0.05 -12.60 8.68
N GLU A 116 0.54 -12.40 9.85
CA GLU A 116 0.12 -11.37 10.79
C GLU A 116 1.34 -10.91 11.58
N TYR A 117 1.43 -9.62 11.85
CA TYR A 117 2.52 -9.05 12.62
C TYR A 117 1.98 -7.96 13.56
N MET A 118 2.15 -8.17 14.87
CA MET A 118 1.68 -7.23 15.91
C MET A 118 0.21 -6.81 15.72
N GLY A 119 -0.65 -7.76 15.36
CA GLY A 119 -2.07 -7.50 15.10
C GLY A 119 -2.39 -6.94 13.73
N ILE A 120 -1.38 -6.69 12.90
CA ILE A 120 -1.56 -6.21 11.53
C ILE A 120 -1.72 -7.42 10.61
N LYS A 121 -2.85 -7.51 9.92
CA LYS A 121 -3.10 -8.61 8.99
C LYS A 121 -2.43 -8.35 7.65
N ILE A 122 -1.87 -9.39 7.07
CA ILE A 122 -1.21 -9.31 5.76
C ILE A 122 -2.05 -10.12 4.77
N LEU A 123 -2.71 -9.42 3.83
CA LEU A 123 -3.71 -10.01 2.95
C LEU A 123 -3.41 -9.68 1.49
N THR A 124 -3.83 -10.58 0.59
CA THR A 124 -3.86 -10.26 -0.85
C THR A 124 -5.02 -9.30 -1.14
N PRO A 125 -5.01 -8.63 -2.31
CA PRO A 125 -6.17 -7.83 -2.72
C PRO A 125 -7.47 -8.62 -2.68
N GLN A 126 -7.47 -9.85 -3.17
CA GLN A 126 -8.66 -10.70 -3.18
C GLN A 126 -9.12 -11.03 -1.75
N GLN A 127 -8.19 -11.42 -0.89
CA GLN A 127 -8.50 -11.71 0.51
C GLN A 127 -9.05 -10.50 1.23
N PHE A 128 -8.47 -9.32 0.98
CA PHE A 128 -8.92 -8.07 1.58
C PHE A 128 -10.38 -7.79 1.19
N LEU A 129 -10.70 -7.87 -0.10
CA LEU A 129 -12.05 -7.57 -0.58
C LEU A 129 -13.09 -8.57 -0.04
N LYS A 130 -12.71 -9.84 0.12
CA LYS A 130 -13.57 -10.86 0.72
C LYS A 130 -13.80 -10.63 2.21
N THR A 131 -12.73 -10.28 2.93
CA THR A 131 -12.78 -10.16 4.38
C THR A 131 -13.57 -8.94 4.82
N TYR A 132 -13.40 -7.82 4.15
CA TYR A 132 -13.95 -6.54 4.63
C TYR A 132 -15.20 -6.08 3.90
N LYS A 133 -15.63 -6.70 2.82
CA LYS A 133 -16.91 -6.44 2.11
C LYS A 133 -17.37 -4.97 2.18
N ILE A 134 -16.46 -4.07 1.84
CA ILE A 134 -16.74 -2.62 1.87
C ILE A 134 -17.51 -2.25 0.60
N HIS A 135 -18.64 -1.57 0.77
CA HIS A 135 -19.52 -1.15 -0.33
C HIS A 135 -19.51 0.37 -0.52
#